data_d27ccdf880a624e39add731c5acc9127
#
_entry.id   d27ccdf880a624e39add731c5acc9127
#
_cell.length_a   1.000
_cell.length_b   1.000
_cell.length_c   1.000
_cell.angle_alpha   90.00
_cell.angle_beta   90.00
_cell.angle_gamma   90.00
#
_symmetry.space_group_name_H-M   'P 1'
#
loop_
_entity.id
_entity.type
_entity.pdbx_description
1 polymer ?
#
loop_
_entity_poly.entity_id
_entity_poly.type
_entity_poly.pdbx_seq_one_letter_code
_entity_poly.pdbx_strand_id
1 'polypeptide(L)'
;SCMSDADLRCANLFGANLRGANLSDANLRNADLRNADLCRADLCEASIDQMMWNIYTVFYPLQCPESGSYIGYKKASGLVVELEIPADARRSSATSRKCRASKAKVLSITDINGNPAGGQVKSNYDPNFVYAIGETVEVTDFDDNRWNECSTGIHHFITRAEAVIYE
;
A
#
# COMPACT_ATOMS: atom_id res chain seq x y z
N SER A 1 17.32 -6.12 -9.91
CA SER A 1 18.05 -7.39 -9.67
C SER A 1 17.07 -8.41 -9.09
N CYS A 2 17.26 -9.70 -9.45
CA CYS A 2 16.50 -10.79 -8.85
C CYS A 2 17.34 -11.37 -7.71
N MET A 3 16.80 -11.32 -6.49
CA MET A 3 17.39 -11.87 -5.26
C MET A 3 16.31 -12.65 -4.48
N SER A 4 15.31 -13.20 -5.21
CA SER A 4 14.31 -14.06 -4.61
C SER A 4 14.99 -15.28 -3.97
N ASP A 5 14.46 -15.72 -2.83
CA ASP A 5 15.01 -16.83 -2.03
C ASP A 5 16.46 -16.62 -1.55
N ALA A 6 17.03 -15.41 -1.70
CA ALA A 6 18.41 -15.17 -1.31
C ALA A 6 18.60 -15.24 0.21
N ASP A 7 19.68 -15.87 0.64
CA ASP A 7 20.12 -15.79 2.03
C ASP A 7 21.00 -14.55 2.23
N LEU A 8 20.38 -13.51 2.78
CA LEU A 8 21.00 -12.22 3.08
C LEU A 8 21.11 -11.97 4.59
N ARG A 9 21.09 -13.05 5.39
CA ARG A 9 21.24 -12.93 6.85
C ARG A 9 22.53 -12.21 7.22
N CYS A 10 22.40 -11.26 8.14
CA CYS A 10 23.53 -10.44 8.61
C CYS A 10 24.24 -9.65 7.50
N ALA A 11 23.66 -9.53 6.30
CA ALA A 11 24.26 -8.79 5.21
C ALA A 11 24.36 -7.31 5.56
N ASN A 12 25.48 -6.69 5.19
CA ASN A 12 25.61 -5.25 5.24
C ASN A 12 25.07 -4.65 3.93
N LEU A 13 23.85 -4.13 3.99
CA LEU A 13 23.15 -3.44 2.91
C LEU A 13 23.00 -1.94 3.21
N PHE A 14 23.83 -1.41 4.09
CA PHE A 14 23.85 0.02 4.45
C PHE A 14 23.97 0.89 3.20
N GLY A 15 23.01 1.78 3.00
CA GLY A 15 22.99 2.69 1.86
C GLY A 15 22.77 1.99 0.50
N ALA A 16 22.40 0.72 0.47
CA ALA A 16 22.22 -0.01 -0.78
C ALA A 16 21.05 0.54 -1.60
N ASN A 17 21.23 0.59 -2.92
CA ASN A 17 20.15 0.87 -3.86
C ASN A 17 19.44 -0.44 -4.22
N LEU A 18 18.30 -0.70 -3.58
CA LEU A 18 17.46 -1.88 -3.78
C LEU A 18 16.16 -1.55 -4.52
N ARG A 19 16.12 -0.40 -5.22
CA ARG A 19 14.93 0.02 -6.00
C ARG A 19 14.51 -1.05 -7.00
N GLY A 20 13.25 -1.48 -6.91
CA GLY A 20 12.69 -2.51 -7.80
C GLY A 20 13.40 -3.86 -7.70
N ALA A 21 14.15 -4.13 -6.64
CA ALA A 21 14.73 -5.45 -6.43
C ALA A 21 13.63 -6.46 -6.09
N ASN A 22 13.70 -7.64 -6.65
CA ASN A 22 12.90 -8.77 -6.19
C ASN A 22 13.65 -9.43 -5.01
N LEU A 23 13.08 -9.28 -3.81
CA LEU A 23 13.53 -9.85 -2.54
C LEU A 23 12.46 -10.79 -1.96
N SER A 24 11.51 -11.24 -2.79
CA SER A 24 10.49 -12.17 -2.34
C SER A 24 11.13 -13.44 -1.77
N ASP A 25 10.56 -13.95 -0.67
CA ASP A 25 11.06 -15.12 0.06
C ASP A 25 12.51 -14.98 0.58
N ALA A 26 13.17 -13.84 0.40
CA ALA A 26 14.55 -13.65 0.87
C ALA A 26 14.64 -13.64 2.39
N ASN A 27 15.75 -14.15 2.92
CA ASN A 27 16.03 -14.11 4.35
C ASN A 27 16.95 -12.92 4.69
N LEU A 28 16.35 -11.85 5.21
CA LEU A 28 17.03 -10.61 5.61
C LEU A 28 17.22 -10.49 7.14
N ARG A 29 17.12 -11.59 7.88
CA ARG A 29 17.28 -11.56 9.34
C ARG A 29 18.61 -10.96 9.75
N ASN A 30 18.58 -10.00 10.67
CA ASN A 30 19.76 -9.24 11.15
C ASN A 30 20.52 -8.49 10.04
N ALA A 31 19.96 -8.31 8.84
CA ALA A 31 20.60 -7.49 7.81
C ALA A 31 20.56 -6.01 8.19
N ASP A 32 21.58 -5.26 7.77
CA ASP A 32 21.65 -3.81 7.97
C ASP A 32 21.19 -3.07 6.71
N LEU A 33 19.94 -2.57 6.73
CA LEU A 33 19.34 -1.78 5.67
C LEU A 33 19.24 -0.28 6.00
N ARG A 34 19.95 0.20 6.99
CA ARG A 34 19.95 1.63 7.30
C ARG A 34 20.41 2.44 6.09
N ASN A 35 19.70 3.50 5.77
CA ASN A 35 19.88 4.36 4.59
C ASN A 35 19.66 3.67 3.23
N ALA A 36 19.21 2.42 3.17
CA ALA A 36 18.92 1.74 1.92
C ALA A 36 17.66 2.32 1.24
N ASP A 37 17.59 2.25 -0.08
CA ASP A 37 16.42 2.63 -0.88
C ASP A 37 15.67 1.37 -1.34
N LEU A 38 14.50 1.12 -0.72
CA LEU A 38 13.61 -0.01 -1.01
C LEU A 38 12.47 0.36 -1.98
N CYS A 39 12.52 1.52 -2.64
CA CYS A 39 11.45 1.98 -3.50
C CYS A 39 11.06 0.89 -4.52
N ARG A 40 9.80 0.42 -4.47
CA ARG A 40 9.26 -0.65 -5.32
C ARG A 40 10.00 -2.00 -5.22
N ALA A 41 10.76 -2.23 -4.17
CA ALA A 41 11.30 -3.56 -3.90
C ALA A 41 10.15 -4.51 -3.52
N ASP A 42 10.21 -5.74 -4.01
CA ASP A 42 9.28 -6.80 -3.62
C ASP A 42 9.86 -7.53 -2.39
N LEU A 43 9.16 -7.44 -1.27
CA LEU A 43 9.50 -8.10 0.00
C LEU A 43 8.42 -9.12 0.39
N CYS A 44 7.61 -9.59 -0.58
CA CYS A 44 6.59 -10.59 -0.33
C CYS A 44 7.22 -11.83 0.32
N GLU A 45 6.65 -12.31 1.43
CA GLU A 45 7.12 -13.47 2.22
C GLU A 45 8.58 -13.39 2.70
N ALA A 46 9.26 -12.24 2.56
CA ALA A 46 10.62 -12.09 3.06
C ALA A 46 10.69 -12.18 4.59
N SER A 47 11.72 -12.86 5.11
CA SER A 47 12.01 -12.93 6.54
C SER A 47 12.82 -11.70 6.97
N ILE A 48 12.21 -10.78 7.71
CA ILE A 48 12.79 -9.48 8.10
C ILE A 48 13.04 -9.33 9.61
N ASP A 49 12.96 -10.40 10.38
CA ASP A 49 13.13 -10.36 11.83
C ASP A 49 14.49 -9.75 12.21
N GLN A 50 14.48 -8.81 13.17
CA GLN A 50 15.67 -8.13 13.66
C GLN A 50 16.48 -7.39 12.58
N MET A 51 15.89 -7.11 11.42
CA MET A 51 16.49 -6.27 10.39
C MET A 51 16.70 -4.84 10.92
N MET A 52 17.88 -4.29 10.71
CA MET A 52 18.17 -2.91 11.11
C MET A 52 17.75 -1.92 10.04
N TRP A 53 16.98 -0.93 10.43
CA TRP A 53 16.54 0.18 9.58
C TRP A 53 16.58 1.50 10.34
N ASN A 54 16.44 2.63 9.66
CA ASN A 54 16.31 3.95 10.26
C ASN A 54 15.37 4.85 9.44
N ILE A 55 15.18 6.09 9.88
CA ILE A 55 14.29 7.05 9.19
C ILE A 55 14.73 7.37 7.75
N TYR A 56 15.96 7.06 7.39
CA TYR A 56 16.50 7.23 6.04
C TYR A 56 16.39 5.97 5.17
N THR A 57 15.88 4.87 5.71
CA THR A 57 15.54 3.67 4.92
C THR A 57 14.28 3.96 4.13
N VAL A 58 14.46 4.25 2.84
CA VAL A 58 13.39 4.76 1.97
C VAL A 58 12.33 3.67 1.73
N PHE A 59 11.07 4.02 1.92
CA PHE A 59 9.89 3.14 1.83
C PHE A 59 9.80 2.02 2.87
N TYR A 60 10.64 1.98 3.89
CA TYR A 60 10.42 1.09 5.02
C TYR A 60 9.32 1.63 5.98
N PRO A 61 9.32 2.93 6.38
CA PRO A 61 8.19 3.50 7.12
C PRO A 61 6.89 3.43 6.31
N LEU A 62 5.75 3.36 7.00
CA LEU A 62 4.44 3.39 6.34
C LEU A 62 4.27 4.66 5.50
N GLN A 63 3.67 4.50 4.32
CA GLN A 63 3.35 5.61 3.42
C GLN A 63 1.98 6.24 3.72
N CYS A 64 1.14 5.56 4.49
CA CYS A 64 -0.11 6.11 5.04
C CYS A 64 0.11 6.57 6.49
N PRO A 65 -0.73 7.49 7.01
CA PRO A 65 -0.69 7.89 8.42
C PRO A 65 -0.86 6.69 9.36
N GLU A 66 0.00 6.60 10.37
CA GLU A 66 -0.03 5.49 11.33
C GLU A 66 -1.24 5.53 12.26
N SER A 67 -1.80 6.71 12.49
CA SER A 67 -2.94 6.92 13.40
C SER A 67 -3.86 8.04 12.91
N GLY A 68 -5.05 8.13 13.51
CA GLY A 68 -6.07 9.10 13.12
C GLY A 68 -6.81 8.71 11.84
N SER A 69 -7.85 9.46 11.49
CA SER A 69 -8.50 9.34 10.19
C SER A 69 -7.75 10.17 9.14
N TYR A 70 -7.84 9.74 7.89
CA TYR A 70 -7.24 10.49 6.77
C TYR A 70 -8.02 10.24 5.47
N ILE A 71 -7.77 11.10 4.49
CA ILE A 71 -8.37 10.99 3.15
C ILE A 71 -7.43 10.20 2.24
N GLY A 72 -8.02 9.26 1.50
CA GLY A 72 -7.36 8.50 0.46
C GLY A 72 -8.18 8.52 -0.83
N TYR A 73 -7.55 8.14 -1.93
CA TYR A 73 -8.15 8.16 -3.26
C TYR A 73 -7.92 6.83 -3.96
N LYS A 74 -8.95 6.36 -4.67
CA LYS A 74 -8.91 5.11 -5.42
C LYS A 74 -9.48 5.31 -6.81
N LYS A 75 -8.87 4.68 -7.82
CA LYS A 75 -9.49 4.56 -9.14
C LYS A 75 -10.34 3.30 -9.22
N ALA A 76 -11.58 3.43 -9.64
CA ALA A 76 -12.50 2.33 -9.82
C ALA A 76 -13.36 2.58 -11.09
N SER A 77 -13.34 1.64 -12.04
CA SER A 77 -14.07 1.72 -13.32
C SER A 77 -13.91 3.07 -14.05
N GLY A 78 -12.68 3.61 -14.04
CA GLY A 78 -12.35 4.89 -14.68
C GLY A 78 -12.74 6.13 -13.88
N LEU A 79 -13.38 5.98 -12.73
CA LEU A 79 -13.76 7.06 -11.83
C LEU A 79 -12.79 7.13 -10.64
N VAL A 80 -12.74 8.28 -9.98
CA VAL A 80 -11.97 8.50 -8.75
C VAL A 80 -12.91 8.54 -7.56
N VAL A 81 -12.69 7.62 -6.61
CA VAL A 81 -13.40 7.53 -5.34
C VAL A 81 -12.57 8.21 -4.26
N GLU A 82 -13.12 9.19 -3.59
CA GLU A 82 -12.55 9.81 -2.40
C GLU A 82 -13.04 9.06 -1.16
N LEU A 83 -12.12 8.65 -0.33
CA LEU A 83 -12.33 7.80 0.82
C LEU A 83 -11.85 8.47 2.11
N GLU A 84 -12.65 8.42 3.16
CA GLU A 84 -12.16 8.62 4.52
C GLU A 84 -11.76 7.26 5.10
N ILE A 85 -10.50 7.12 5.45
CA ILE A 85 -9.98 5.96 6.17
C ILE A 85 -10.13 6.25 7.66
N PRO A 86 -11.04 5.61 8.39
CA PRO A 86 -11.30 5.93 9.78
C PRO A 86 -10.14 5.53 10.69
N ALA A 87 -10.05 6.17 11.85
CA ALA A 87 -8.94 5.99 12.80
C ALA A 87 -8.76 4.53 13.28
N ASP A 88 -9.83 3.76 13.32
CA ASP A 88 -9.87 2.36 13.76
C ASP A 88 -9.70 1.36 12.59
N ALA A 89 -9.50 1.82 11.35
CA ALA A 89 -9.18 0.93 10.23
C ALA A 89 -7.77 0.36 10.41
N ARG A 90 -7.62 -0.96 10.18
CA ARG A 90 -6.30 -1.55 9.95
C ARG A 90 -5.77 -1.00 8.63
N ARG A 91 -4.48 -0.70 8.59
CA ARG A 91 -3.85 -0.04 7.44
C ARG A 91 -2.44 -0.54 7.21
N SER A 92 -2.02 -0.60 5.97
CA SER A 92 -0.66 -0.98 5.60
C SER A 92 -0.21 -0.32 4.29
N SER A 93 1.08 -0.29 4.09
CA SER A 93 1.73 -0.05 2.80
C SER A 93 3.02 -0.85 2.76
N ALA A 94 3.40 -1.35 1.59
CA ALA A 94 4.69 -2.02 1.39
C ALA A 94 5.76 -1.01 0.96
N THR A 95 6.36 -1.23 -0.18
CA THR A 95 7.50 -0.45 -0.70
C THR A 95 7.11 0.51 -1.83
N SER A 96 5.82 0.73 -2.03
CA SER A 96 5.29 1.72 -2.97
C SER A 96 4.42 2.76 -2.26
N ARG A 97 3.84 3.68 -3.03
CA ARG A 97 2.91 4.68 -2.52
C ARG A 97 1.49 4.14 -2.36
N LYS A 98 1.25 2.89 -2.76
CA LYS A 98 -0.04 2.23 -2.62
C LYS A 98 -0.27 1.81 -1.17
N CYS A 99 -1.40 2.21 -0.61
CA CYS A 99 -1.83 1.85 0.73
C CYS A 99 -3.01 0.86 0.67
N ARG A 100 -3.20 0.10 1.73
CA ARG A 100 -4.37 -0.76 1.95
C ARG A 100 -5.03 -0.42 3.27
N ALA A 101 -6.36 -0.47 3.33
CA ALA A 101 -7.13 -0.34 4.56
C ALA A 101 -8.19 -1.43 4.67
N SER A 102 -8.55 -1.80 5.90
CA SER A 102 -9.61 -2.78 6.16
C SER A 102 -10.99 -2.21 5.92
N LYS A 103 -11.18 -0.91 6.11
CA LYS A 103 -12.45 -0.21 5.86
C LYS A 103 -12.24 1.24 5.43
N ALA A 104 -13.23 1.78 4.74
CA ALA A 104 -13.23 3.16 4.28
C ALA A 104 -14.66 3.66 4.11
N LYS A 105 -14.92 4.93 4.44
CA LYS A 105 -16.17 5.61 4.10
C LYS A 105 -16.02 6.33 2.77
N VAL A 106 -16.99 6.15 1.89
CA VAL A 106 -17.02 6.81 0.58
C VAL A 106 -17.55 8.23 0.73
N LEU A 107 -16.74 9.22 0.39
CA LEU A 107 -17.11 10.65 0.49
C LEU A 107 -17.63 11.20 -0.81
N SER A 108 -16.95 10.92 -1.92
CA SER A 108 -17.33 11.41 -3.25
C SER A 108 -16.89 10.47 -4.35
N ILE A 109 -17.53 10.57 -5.52
CA ILE A 109 -17.15 9.88 -6.74
C ILE A 109 -17.11 10.91 -7.86
N THR A 110 -15.98 11.02 -8.54
CA THR A 110 -15.77 12.00 -9.62
C THR A 110 -15.17 11.32 -10.85
N ASP A 111 -15.28 11.98 -12.01
CA ASP A 111 -14.45 11.64 -13.16
C ASP A 111 -12.98 12.06 -12.91
N ILE A 112 -12.10 11.76 -13.87
CA ILE A 112 -10.67 12.11 -13.77
C ILE A 112 -10.43 13.63 -13.75
N ASN A 113 -11.37 14.43 -14.22
CA ASN A 113 -11.31 15.90 -14.26
C ASN A 113 -11.86 16.54 -12.98
N GLY A 114 -12.50 15.73 -12.09
CA GLY A 114 -13.06 16.19 -10.83
C GLY A 114 -14.56 16.52 -10.88
N ASN A 115 -15.25 16.25 -11.99
CA ASN A 115 -16.70 16.44 -12.06
C ASN A 115 -17.43 15.29 -11.35
N PRO A 116 -18.54 15.57 -10.64
CA PRO A 116 -19.37 14.53 -10.02
C PRO A 116 -19.81 13.46 -11.04
N ALA A 117 -19.68 12.18 -10.67
CA ALA A 117 -19.88 11.05 -11.59
C ALA A 117 -20.74 9.94 -11.00
N GLY A 118 -21.93 10.28 -10.51
CA GLY A 118 -22.90 9.33 -9.97
C GLY A 118 -22.73 9.02 -8.49
N GLY A 119 -23.62 8.19 -7.95
CA GLY A 119 -23.69 7.86 -6.51
C GLY A 119 -22.95 6.60 -6.10
N GLN A 120 -22.56 5.75 -7.07
CA GLN A 120 -21.87 4.49 -6.79
C GLN A 120 -20.99 4.02 -7.96
N VAL A 121 -19.98 3.21 -7.66
CA VAL A 121 -19.09 2.58 -8.63
C VAL A 121 -18.62 1.21 -8.14
N LYS A 122 -18.43 0.27 -9.06
CA LYS A 122 -17.92 -1.08 -8.75
C LYS A 122 -16.40 -1.11 -8.72
N SER A 123 -15.84 -1.97 -7.88
CA SER A 123 -14.41 -2.29 -7.91
C SER A 123 -14.02 -2.90 -9.26
N ASN A 124 -12.78 -2.63 -9.70
CA ASN A 124 -12.23 -3.26 -10.92
C ASN A 124 -11.96 -4.77 -10.74
N TYR A 125 -11.72 -5.20 -9.49
CA TYR A 125 -11.29 -6.57 -9.18
C TYR A 125 -12.42 -7.47 -8.69
N ASP A 126 -13.40 -6.89 -7.99
CA ASP A 126 -14.58 -7.61 -7.51
C ASP A 126 -15.84 -6.82 -7.88
N PRO A 127 -16.61 -7.28 -8.89
CA PRO A 127 -17.81 -6.58 -9.33
C PRO A 127 -18.95 -6.55 -8.28
N ASN A 128 -18.85 -7.37 -7.22
CA ASN A 128 -19.79 -7.34 -6.10
C ASN A 128 -19.39 -6.31 -5.04
N PHE A 129 -18.15 -5.83 -5.06
CA PHE A 129 -17.67 -4.80 -4.15
C PHE A 129 -18.00 -3.41 -4.73
N VAL A 130 -18.96 -2.74 -4.10
CA VAL A 130 -19.50 -1.45 -4.57
C VAL A 130 -19.14 -0.34 -3.62
N TYR A 131 -18.63 0.76 -4.18
CA TYR A 131 -18.40 2.01 -3.47
C TYR A 131 -19.62 2.92 -3.71
N ALA A 132 -20.41 3.20 -2.66
CA ALA A 132 -21.56 4.10 -2.73
C ALA A 132 -21.36 5.29 -1.79
N ILE A 133 -21.64 6.51 -2.28
CA ILE A 133 -21.43 7.75 -1.51
C ILE A 133 -22.20 7.69 -0.18
N GLY A 134 -21.51 8.00 0.91
CA GLY A 134 -22.03 7.99 2.29
C GLY A 134 -21.91 6.64 2.99
N GLU A 135 -21.70 5.55 2.27
CA GLU A 135 -21.58 4.21 2.83
C GLU A 135 -20.14 3.90 3.28
N THR A 136 -20.01 3.00 4.26
CA THR A 136 -18.74 2.44 4.67
C THR A 136 -18.58 1.07 4.02
N VAL A 137 -17.48 0.87 3.33
CA VAL A 137 -17.06 -0.43 2.79
C VAL A 137 -16.02 -1.06 3.70
N GLU A 138 -16.07 -2.37 3.87
CA GLU A 138 -15.16 -3.12 4.73
C GLU A 138 -14.79 -4.45 4.10
N VAL A 139 -13.54 -4.88 4.31
CA VAL A 139 -13.05 -6.21 3.99
C VAL A 139 -12.82 -6.99 5.28
N THR A 140 -13.36 -8.19 5.35
CA THR A 140 -13.33 -9.04 6.57
C THR A 140 -12.03 -9.83 6.71
N ASP A 141 -11.35 -10.07 5.60
CA ASP A 141 -10.14 -10.88 5.45
C ASP A 141 -8.89 -10.02 5.18
N PHE A 142 -8.81 -8.82 5.78
CA PHE A 142 -7.66 -7.94 5.60
C PHE A 142 -6.36 -8.64 5.96
N ASP A 143 -5.43 -8.67 5.01
CA ASP A 143 -4.11 -9.25 5.21
C ASP A 143 -3.19 -8.25 5.96
N ASP A 144 -2.82 -8.60 7.18
CA ASP A 144 -1.94 -7.79 8.03
C ASP A 144 -0.47 -7.86 7.61
N ASN A 145 -0.08 -8.83 6.77
CA ASN A 145 1.26 -8.86 6.20
C ASN A 145 1.40 -7.69 5.19
N ARG A 146 2.08 -6.63 5.63
CA ARG A 146 2.21 -5.41 4.84
C ARG A 146 2.98 -5.61 3.53
N TRP A 147 3.85 -6.60 3.48
CA TRP A 147 4.71 -6.86 2.32
C TRP A 147 3.95 -7.51 1.16
N ASN A 148 2.79 -8.11 1.43
CA ASN A 148 1.85 -8.59 0.42
C ASN A 148 1.06 -7.42 -0.17
N GLU A 149 1.71 -6.59 -0.98
CA GLU A 149 1.15 -5.31 -1.44
C GLU A 149 -0.16 -5.46 -2.23
N CYS A 150 -0.33 -6.56 -2.96
CA CYS A 150 -1.52 -6.83 -3.76
C CYS A 150 -2.58 -7.70 -3.07
N SER A 151 -2.38 -8.03 -1.78
CA SER A 151 -3.30 -8.84 -1.00
C SER A 151 -4.58 -8.08 -0.62
N THR A 152 -5.46 -8.74 0.15
CA THR A 152 -6.80 -8.24 0.48
C THR A 152 -6.76 -6.93 1.25
N GLY A 153 -7.62 -6.00 0.84
CA GLY A 153 -7.74 -4.67 1.43
C GLY A 153 -8.31 -3.65 0.44
N ILE A 154 -8.73 -2.51 0.93
CA ILE A 154 -9.14 -1.37 0.13
C ILE A 154 -7.89 -0.61 -0.30
N HIS A 155 -7.42 -0.88 -1.53
CA HIS A 155 -6.25 -0.23 -2.10
C HIS A 155 -6.56 1.23 -2.44
N HIS A 156 -5.68 2.14 -2.02
CA HIS A 156 -5.84 3.57 -2.23
C HIS A 156 -4.49 4.30 -2.23
N PHE A 157 -4.51 5.56 -2.59
CA PHE A 157 -3.37 6.48 -2.55
C PHE A 157 -3.69 7.67 -1.66
N ILE A 158 -2.66 8.35 -1.16
CA ILE A 158 -2.82 9.54 -0.31
C ILE A 158 -3.19 10.77 -1.14
N THR A 159 -2.79 10.81 -2.41
CA THR A 159 -3.14 11.92 -3.30
C THR A 159 -4.04 11.47 -4.44
N ARG A 160 -4.93 12.38 -4.84
CA ARG A 160 -5.81 12.17 -5.99
C ARG A 160 -5.02 11.95 -7.29
N ALA A 161 -3.92 12.69 -7.46
CA ALA A 161 -3.08 12.57 -8.65
C ALA A 161 -2.49 11.16 -8.80
N GLU A 162 -2.03 10.55 -7.72
CA GLU A 162 -1.53 9.16 -7.72
C GLU A 162 -2.64 8.18 -8.14
N ALA A 163 -3.86 8.35 -7.64
CA ALA A 163 -4.99 7.49 -8.01
C ALA A 163 -5.38 7.64 -9.49
N VAL A 164 -5.33 8.87 -10.04
CA VAL A 164 -5.67 9.14 -11.45
C VAL A 164 -4.72 8.44 -12.41
N ILE A 165 -3.40 8.50 -12.14
CA ILE A 165 -2.37 7.93 -13.03
C ILE A 165 -2.15 6.43 -12.84
N TYR A 166 -2.71 5.83 -11.79
CA TYR A 166 -2.60 4.40 -11.54
C TYR A 166 -3.45 3.60 -12.53
N GLU A 167 -2.84 2.60 -13.17
CA GLU A 167 -3.47 1.71 -14.15
C GLU A 167 -3.95 0.39 -13.54
#